data_e695d2c3b40c24db4af0a42fc054b4bf
#
_entry.id   e695d2c3b40c24db4af0a42fc054b4bf
#
_cell.length_a   1.000
_cell.length_b   1.000
_cell.length_c   1.000
_cell.angle_alpha   90.00
_cell.angle_beta   90.00
_cell.angle_gamma   90.00
#
_symmetry.space_group_name_H-M   'P 1'
#
loop_
_entity.id
_entity.type
_entity.pdbx_description
1 polymer ?
#
loop_
_entity_poly.entity_id
_entity_poly.type
_entity_poly.pdbx_seq_one_letter_code
_entity_poly.pdbx_strand_id
1 'polypeptide(L)'
;MSQVALYPVALLVQKFGGTAVGDPDRIRAVADHVARTVKQGNKVVLVVSAMGKETDSLLRLADDVSSTHPGREMDMLITAGERKAMALMCMALHDLGLPADSFTGSQAGFLTDTEHRNARILNVRPDRVRVALDAGR
;
A
#
# COMPACT_ATOMS: atom_id res chain seq x y z
N MET A 1 30.51 22.79 15.34
CA MET A 1 29.66 23.06 14.16
C MET A 1 29.46 21.73 13.42
N SER A 2 28.34 21.06 13.64
CA SER A 2 28.05 19.78 12.97
C SER A 2 27.62 20.10 11.53
N GLN A 3 28.40 19.61 10.56
CA GLN A 3 28.03 19.59 9.16
C GLN A 3 26.76 18.73 9.03
N VAL A 4 25.60 19.34 8.89
CA VAL A 4 24.41 18.65 8.42
C VAL A 4 24.70 18.32 6.96
N ALA A 5 24.98 17.07 6.67
CA ALA A 5 25.09 16.59 5.31
C ALA A 5 23.72 16.78 4.66
N LEU A 6 23.57 17.79 3.81
CA LEU A 6 22.39 18.03 2.98
C LEU A 6 22.37 16.93 1.91
N TYR A 7 21.87 15.75 2.27
CA TYR A 7 21.49 14.77 1.25
C TYR A 7 20.31 15.34 0.47
N PRO A 8 20.32 15.26 -0.87
CA PRO A 8 19.18 15.71 -1.65
C PRO A 8 17.93 14.92 -1.24
N VAL A 9 16.81 15.61 -1.09
CA VAL A 9 15.51 14.97 -0.82
C VAL A 9 15.23 13.97 -1.92
N ALA A 10 15.16 12.69 -1.57
CA ALA A 10 14.85 11.62 -2.51
C ALA A 10 13.37 11.22 -2.40
N LEU A 11 12.78 10.85 -3.53
CA LEU A 11 11.51 10.12 -3.57
C LEU A 11 11.83 8.62 -3.61
N LEU A 12 11.45 7.92 -2.56
CA LEU A 12 11.69 6.50 -2.39
C LEU A 12 10.37 5.72 -2.50
N VAL A 13 10.38 4.64 -3.26
CA VAL A 13 9.30 3.65 -3.27
C VAL A 13 9.74 2.45 -2.44
N GLN A 14 9.03 2.18 -1.36
CA GLN A 14 9.30 1.04 -0.47
C GLN A 14 8.16 0.02 -0.58
N LYS A 15 8.49 -1.23 -0.91
CA LYS A 15 7.52 -2.31 -1.04
C LYS A 15 7.69 -3.35 0.06
N PHE A 16 6.60 -3.67 0.74
CA PHE A 16 6.54 -4.71 1.77
C PHE A 16 5.50 -5.76 1.40
N GLY A 17 5.94 -7.02 1.33
CA GLY A 17 5.07 -8.16 1.04
C GLY A 17 4.21 -8.56 2.24
N GLY A 18 3.25 -9.45 2.03
CA GLY A 18 2.28 -9.88 3.03
C GLY A 18 2.89 -10.41 4.32
N THR A 19 4.02 -11.12 4.24
CA THR A 19 4.74 -11.61 5.43
C THR A 19 5.29 -10.45 6.28
N ALA A 20 5.78 -9.39 5.64
CA ALA A 20 6.33 -8.23 6.34
C ALA A 20 5.26 -7.40 7.05
N VAL A 21 4.01 -7.51 6.63
CA VAL A 21 2.84 -6.83 7.22
C VAL A 21 1.81 -7.82 7.78
N GLY A 22 2.27 -9.03 8.16
CA GLY A 22 1.42 -10.18 8.47
C GLY A 22 0.58 -10.06 9.74
N ASP A 23 0.96 -9.20 10.65
CA ASP A 23 0.30 -8.99 11.94
C ASP A 23 0.47 -7.53 12.41
N PRO A 24 -0.24 -7.08 13.45
CA PRO A 24 -0.14 -5.71 13.94
C PRO A 24 1.26 -5.28 14.37
N ASP A 25 2.06 -6.17 14.97
CA ASP A 25 3.43 -5.84 15.41
C ASP A 25 4.34 -5.59 14.21
N ARG A 26 4.19 -6.37 13.16
CA ARG A 26 4.92 -6.20 11.90
C ARG A 26 4.51 -4.92 11.18
N ILE A 27 3.23 -4.58 11.17
CA ILE A 27 2.75 -3.29 10.62
C ILE A 27 3.41 -2.13 11.37
N ARG A 28 3.45 -2.16 12.71
CA ARG A 28 4.13 -1.13 13.50
C ARG A 28 5.62 -1.07 13.21
N ALA A 29 6.29 -2.21 13.09
CA ALA A 29 7.72 -2.26 12.76
C ALA A 29 8.03 -1.68 11.37
N VAL A 30 7.17 -1.94 10.38
CA VAL A 30 7.29 -1.32 9.05
C VAL A 30 7.02 0.18 9.12
N ALA A 31 6.00 0.62 9.88
CA ALA A 31 5.72 2.04 10.07
C ALA A 31 6.90 2.78 10.71
N ASP A 32 7.56 2.19 11.72
CA ASP A 32 8.79 2.71 12.34
C ASP A 32 9.94 2.82 11.33
N HIS A 33 10.09 1.82 10.45
CA HIS A 33 11.10 1.85 9.39
C HIS A 33 10.85 3.01 8.42
N VAL A 34 9.61 3.16 7.97
CA VAL A 34 9.19 4.26 7.07
C VAL A 34 9.40 5.60 7.76
N ALA A 35 9.04 5.71 9.04
CA ALA A 35 9.23 6.94 9.82
C ALA A 35 10.69 7.38 9.88
N ARG A 36 11.62 6.45 10.06
CA ARG A 36 13.06 6.75 10.01
C ARG A 36 13.49 7.29 8.66
N THR A 37 12.99 6.71 7.57
CA THR A 37 13.27 7.15 6.20
C THR A 37 12.77 8.57 5.94
N VAL A 38 11.55 8.88 6.39
CA VAL A 38 10.96 10.23 6.27
C VAL A 38 11.72 11.25 7.12
N LYS A 39 12.10 10.88 8.36
CA LYS A 39 12.89 11.76 9.25
C LYS A 39 14.27 12.12 8.69
N GLN A 40 14.80 11.34 7.77
CA GLN A 40 16.02 11.65 7.02
C GLN A 40 15.80 12.67 5.89
N GLY A 41 14.58 13.20 5.74
CA GLY A 41 14.20 14.20 4.74
C GLY A 41 13.66 13.64 3.43
N ASN A 42 13.46 12.34 3.33
CA ASN A 42 12.96 11.71 2.11
C ASN A 42 11.43 11.76 2.00
N LYS A 43 10.91 11.79 0.78
CA LYS A 43 9.52 11.49 0.47
C LYS A 43 9.36 9.97 0.23
N VAL A 44 8.30 9.37 0.72
CA VAL A 44 8.10 7.92 0.61
C VAL A 44 6.75 7.59 -0.01
N VAL A 45 6.76 6.76 -1.04
CA VAL A 45 5.59 6.01 -1.51
C VAL A 45 5.70 4.59 -1.00
N LEU A 46 4.76 4.19 -0.17
CA LEU A 46 4.75 2.87 0.44
C LEU A 46 3.78 1.95 -0.31
N VAL A 47 4.25 0.78 -0.72
CA VAL A 47 3.44 -0.25 -1.36
C VAL A 47 3.34 -1.45 -0.41
N VAL A 48 2.13 -1.81 -0.01
CA VAL A 48 1.87 -2.95 0.88
C VAL A 48 1.00 -3.98 0.20
N SER A 49 1.11 -5.22 0.65
CA SER A 49 0.29 -6.36 0.23
C SER A 49 -0.76 -6.67 1.30
N ALA A 50 -1.69 -7.57 1.01
CA ALA A 50 -2.58 -8.13 2.02
C ALA A 50 -1.78 -8.77 3.15
N MET A 51 -2.34 -8.79 4.37
CA MET A 51 -1.66 -9.26 5.58
C MET A 51 -1.50 -10.78 5.58
N GLY A 52 -0.28 -11.27 5.67
CA GLY A 52 0.01 -12.70 5.90
C GLY A 52 -0.68 -13.61 4.87
N LYS A 53 -1.62 -14.44 5.34
CA LYS A 53 -2.41 -15.38 4.55
C LYS A 53 -3.83 -14.87 4.24
N GLU A 54 -4.07 -13.58 4.30
CA GLU A 54 -5.40 -13.00 4.09
C GLU A 54 -5.97 -13.36 2.72
N THR A 55 -5.18 -13.25 1.66
CA THR A 55 -5.61 -13.62 0.30
C THR A 55 -6.06 -15.08 0.24
N ASP A 56 -5.31 -16.00 0.85
CA ASP A 56 -5.69 -17.43 0.90
C ASP A 56 -6.99 -17.63 1.68
N SER A 57 -7.21 -16.86 2.74
CA SER A 57 -8.43 -16.92 3.54
C SER A 57 -9.65 -16.42 2.75
N LEU A 58 -9.49 -15.35 1.98
CA LEU A 58 -10.54 -14.82 1.11
C LEU A 58 -10.87 -15.78 -0.03
N LEU A 59 -9.88 -16.44 -0.61
CA LEU A 59 -10.09 -17.45 -1.64
C LEU A 59 -10.89 -18.64 -1.09
N ARG A 60 -10.51 -19.16 0.09
CA ARG A 60 -11.26 -20.24 0.75
C ARG A 60 -12.71 -19.82 1.06
N LEU A 61 -12.91 -18.60 1.52
CA LEU A 61 -14.26 -18.07 1.78
C LEU A 61 -15.11 -18.03 0.50
N ALA A 62 -14.50 -17.68 -0.64
CA ALA A 62 -15.18 -17.73 -1.93
C ALA A 62 -15.61 -19.14 -2.30
N ASP A 63 -14.71 -20.13 -2.10
CA ASP A 63 -15.00 -21.55 -2.35
C ASP A 63 -16.15 -22.07 -1.46
N ASP A 64 -16.19 -21.63 -0.19
CA ASP A 64 -17.24 -22.02 0.77
C ASP A 64 -18.61 -21.44 0.40
N VAL A 65 -18.65 -20.28 -0.26
CA VAL A 65 -19.90 -19.58 -0.62
C VAL A 65 -20.43 -19.99 -1.99
N SER A 66 -19.54 -20.25 -2.96
CA SER A 66 -19.96 -20.45 -4.36
C SER A 66 -19.04 -21.41 -5.09
N SER A 67 -19.63 -22.23 -5.94
CA SER A 67 -18.88 -23.06 -6.89
C SER A 67 -18.45 -22.30 -8.15
N THR A 68 -18.91 -21.07 -8.34
CA THR A 68 -18.55 -20.19 -9.46
C THR A 68 -17.85 -18.95 -8.95
N HIS A 69 -16.73 -18.61 -9.61
CA HIS A 69 -15.89 -17.48 -9.20
C HIS A 69 -15.72 -16.49 -10.35
N PRO A 70 -16.74 -15.64 -10.63
CA PRO A 70 -16.63 -14.60 -11.66
C PRO A 70 -15.43 -13.68 -11.38
N GLY A 71 -14.60 -13.43 -12.40
CA GLY A 71 -13.33 -12.71 -12.24
C GLY A 71 -13.49 -11.34 -11.60
N ARG A 72 -14.53 -10.59 -12.00
CA ARG A 72 -14.81 -9.28 -11.42
C ARG A 72 -15.09 -9.35 -9.91
N GLU A 73 -15.89 -10.30 -9.47
CA GLU A 73 -16.25 -10.43 -8.04
C GLU A 73 -15.06 -10.96 -7.22
N MET A 74 -14.23 -11.81 -7.82
CA MET A 74 -12.98 -12.25 -7.20
C MET A 74 -11.99 -11.09 -7.01
N ASP A 75 -11.85 -10.19 -7.99
CA ASP A 75 -11.03 -8.98 -7.86
C ASP A 75 -11.55 -8.10 -6.71
N MET A 76 -12.87 -7.92 -6.60
CA MET A 76 -13.49 -7.17 -5.50
C MET A 76 -13.19 -7.81 -4.14
N LEU A 77 -13.28 -9.13 -4.03
CA LEU A 77 -13.03 -9.86 -2.80
C LEU A 77 -11.56 -9.78 -2.37
N ILE A 78 -10.64 -10.08 -3.29
CA ILE A 78 -9.20 -10.11 -3.01
C ILE A 78 -8.70 -8.71 -2.62
N THR A 79 -9.16 -7.66 -3.32
CA THR A 79 -8.74 -6.29 -3.00
C THR A 79 -9.22 -5.80 -1.64
N ALA A 80 -10.19 -6.46 -0.99
CA ALA A 80 -10.57 -6.13 0.38
C ALA A 80 -9.41 -6.35 1.37
N GLY A 81 -8.63 -7.42 1.21
CA GLY A 81 -7.43 -7.68 2.01
C GLY A 81 -6.36 -6.62 1.83
N GLU A 82 -6.14 -6.18 0.59
CA GLU A 82 -5.20 -5.10 0.28
C GLU A 82 -5.62 -3.77 0.93
N ARG A 83 -6.91 -3.43 0.82
CA ARG A 83 -7.47 -2.21 1.43
C ARG A 83 -7.34 -2.21 2.94
N LYS A 84 -7.57 -3.35 3.58
CA LYS A 84 -7.37 -3.51 5.03
C LYS A 84 -5.93 -3.18 5.41
N ALA A 85 -4.95 -3.77 4.74
CA ALA A 85 -3.53 -3.59 5.03
C ALA A 85 -3.09 -2.13 4.87
N MET A 86 -3.46 -1.46 3.76
CA MET A 86 -3.05 -0.07 3.55
C MET A 86 -3.69 0.90 4.55
N ALA A 87 -4.94 0.67 4.96
CA ALA A 87 -5.61 1.50 5.95
C ALA A 87 -4.93 1.37 7.33
N LEU A 88 -4.66 0.13 7.78
CA LEU A 88 -3.96 -0.13 9.04
C LEU A 88 -2.54 0.46 9.05
N MET A 89 -1.83 0.39 7.92
CA MET A 89 -0.52 1.00 7.78
C MET A 89 -0.59 2.53 7.92
N CYS A 90 -1.55 3.20 7.30
CA CYS A 90 -1.75 4.64 7.46
C CYS A 90 -2.07 5.00 8.92
N MET A 91 -2.90 4.21 9.61
CA MET A 91 -3.18 4.42 11.05
C MET A 91 -1.90 4.33 11.88
N ALA A 92 -1.05 3.32 11.63
CA ALA A 92 0.21 3.16 12.33
C ALA A 92 1.20 4.32 12.05
N LEU A 93 1.21 4.86 10.85
CA LEU A 93 2.01 6.05 10.51
C LEU A 93 1.47 7.31 11.21
N HIS A 94 0.15 7.48 11.29
CA HIS A 94 -0.46 8.59 12.03
C HIS A 94 -0.11 8.55 13.52
N ASP A 95 -0.08 7.37 14.15
CA ASP A 95 0.35 7.20 15.54
C ASP A 95 1.80 7.67 15.77
N LEU A 96 2.64 7.64 14.74
CA LEU A 96 4.00 8.16 14.76
C LEU A 96 4.10 9.66 14.38
N GLY A 97 2.97 10.34 14.20
CA GLY A 97 2.89 11.75 13.82
C GLY A 97 3.19 12.01 12.34
N LEU A 98 3.13 10.97 11.49
CA LEU A 98 3.33 11.10 10.06
C LEU A 98 1.98 11.11 9.33
N PRO A 99 1.60 12.22 8.67
CA PRO A 99 0.45 12.22 7.78
C PRO A 99 0.64 11.22 6.65
N ALA A 100 -0.39 10.41 6.37
CA ALA A 100 -0.36 9.43 5.31
C ALA A 100 -1.76 9.23 4.73
N ASP A 101 -1.85 9.09 3.42
CA ASP A 101 -3.10 8.76 2.72
C ASP A 101 -2.96 7.40 2.03
N SER A 102 -3.99 6.57 2.14
CA SER A 102 -4.06 5.30 1.41
C SER A 102 -4.78 5.46 0.07
N PHE A 103 -4.23 4.81 -0.95
CA PHE A 103 -4.79 4.80 -2.30
C PHE A 103 -4.92 3.36 -2.82
N THR A 104 -6.06 3.04 -3.41
CA THR A 104 -6.17 1.84 -4.26
C THR A 104 -5.40 2.07 -5.56
N GLY A 105 -5.15 1.02 -6.34
CA GLY A 105 -4.47 1.15 -7.64
C GLY A 105 -5.14 2.17 -8.56
N SER A 106 -6.46 2.14 -8.68
CA SER A 106 -7.20 3.12 -9.49
C SER A 106 -7.13 4.54 -8.94
N GLN A 107 -7.18 4.70 -7.61
CA GLN A 107 -7.01 6.02 -6.98
C GLN A 107 -5.57 6.56 -7.14
N ALA A 108 -4.58 5.67 -7.14
CA ALA A 108 -3.18 6.00 -7.43
C ALA A 108 -2.92 6.28 -8.92
N GLY A 109 -3.93 6.09 -9.77
CA GLY A 109 -3.89 6.43 -11.19
C GLY A 109 -3.45 5.31 -12.11
N PHE A 110 -3.42 4.05 -11.66
CA PHE A 110 -3.20 2.90 -12.53
C PHE A 110 -4.43 2.65 -13.39
N LEU A 111 -4.26 2.73 -14.71
CA LEU A 111 -5.27 2.41 -15.69
C LEU A 111 -4.93 1.07 -16.33
N THR A 112 -5.88 0.15 -16.32
CA THR A 112 -5.71 -1.20 -16.87
C THR A 112 -6.66 -1.44 -18.04
N ASP A 113 -6.44 -2.53 -18.76
CA ASP A 113 -7.46 -3.11 -19.63
C ASP A 113 -8.65 -3.66 -18.81
N THR A 114 -9.61 -4.28 -19.49
CA THR A 114 -10.85 -4.79 -18.90
C THR A 114 -10.75 -6.25 -18.45
N GLU A 115 -9.57 -6.85 -18.54
CA GLU A 115 -9.36 -8.24 -18.12
C GLU A 115 -9.34 -8.34 -16.59
N HIS A 116 -10.25 -9.16 -16.04
CA HIS A 116 -10.26 -9.46 -14.62
C HIS A 116 -9.21 -10.53 -14.27
N ARG A 117 -8.67 -10.49 -13.06
CA ARG A 117 -7.65 -11.40 -12.51
C ARG A 117 -6.28 -11.36 -13.21
N ASN A 118 -6.19 -10.83 -14.41
CA ASN A 118 -4.94 -10.75 -15.20
C ASN A 118 -4.85 -9.43 -15.98
N ALA A 119 -5.34 -8.35 -15.41
CA ALA A 119 -5.33 -7.02 -16.00
C ALA A 119 -3.90 -6.54 -16.30
N ARG A 120 -3.73 -5.88 -17.42
CA ARG A 120 -2.46 -5.24 -17.83
C ARG A 120 -2.55 -3.74 -17.62
N ILE A 121 -1.48 -3.17 -17.10
CA ILE A 121 -1.36 -1.72 -16.95
C ILE A 121 -1.19 -1.10 -18.33
N LEU A 122 -2.11 -0.22 -18.71
CA LEU A 122 -2.07 0.55 -19.97
C LEU A 122 -1.43 1.92 -19.77
N ASN A 123 -1.65 2.54 -18.62
CA ASN A 123 -1.13 3.87 -18.30
C ASN A 123 -1.09 4.10 -16.80
N VAL A 124 -0.28 5.07 -16.36
CA VAL A 124 -0.22 5.52 -14.97
C VAL A 124 -0.33 7.04 -14.92
N ARG A 125 -1.34 7.55 -14.20
CA ARG A 125 -1.57 8.98 -13.96
C ARG A 125 -1.52 9.27 -12.47
N PRO A 126 -0.34 9.49 -11.88
CA PRO A 126 -0.15 9.52 -10.43
C PRO A 126 -0.45 10.89 -9.79
N ASP A 127 -1.36 11.68 -10.38
CA ASP A 127 -1.59 13.06 -9.95
C ASP A 127 -2.02 13.16 -8.49
N ARG A 128 -2.92 12.27 -8.03
CA ARG A 128 -3.35 12.25 -6.63
C ARG A 128 -2.22 11.90 -5.66
N VAL A 129 -1.35 10.97 -6.05
CA VAL A 129 -0.17 10.59 -5.26
C VAL A 129 0.81 11.77 -5.19
N ARG A 130 1.03 12.48 -6.30
CA ARG A 130 1.88 13.67 -6.34
C ARG A 130 1.36 14.77 -5.41
N VAL A 131 0.05 15.06 -5.48
CA VAL A 131 -0.61 16.04 -4.59
C VAL A 131 -0.42 15.66 -3.12
N ALA A 132 -0.59 14.39 -2.76
CA ALA A 132 -0.37 13.93 -1.39
C ALA A 132 1.09 14.10 -0.94
N LEU A 133 2.06 13.72 -1.78
CA LEU A 133 3.48 13.90 -1.52
C LEU A 133 3.87 15.38 -1.35
N ASP A 134 3.29 16.27 -2.14
CA ASP A 134 3.54 17.71 -2.05
C ASP A 134 2.89 18.34 -0.82
N ALA A 135 1.82 17.74 -0.31
CA ALA A 135 1.19 18.09 0.96
C ALA A 135 1.90 17.47 2.18
N GLY A 136 3.02 16.76 1.99
CA GLY A 136 3.79 16.15 3.08
C GLY A 136 3.20 14.83 3.60
N ARG A 137 2.41 14.16 2.76
CA ARG A 137 1.78 12.88 3.10
C ARG A 137 2.48 11.73 2.42
#